data_c03dbdf43264c500b6e78ef07eb6b00a
#
_entry.id   c03dbdf43264c500b6e78ef07eb6b00a
#
_cell.length_a   1.000
_cell.length_b   1.000
_cell.length_c   1.000
_cell.angle_alpha   90.00
_cell.angle_beta   90.00
_cell.angle_gamma   90.00
#
_symmetry.space_group_name_H-M   'P 1'
#
loop_
_entity.id
_entity.type
_entity.pdbx_description
1 polymer ?
#
loop_
_entity_poly.entity_id
_entity_poly.type
_entity_poly.pdbx_seq_one_letter_code
_entity_poly.pdbx_strand_id
1 'polypeptide(L)'
;MHIGVPKEIKNHEYRVGLTPSSVREMVEHGHPVTVETGAGAGIGAADEVYEKAGATIAATAAEIFAKAEMIIKVKEPQAGERAMLREGQILYTYLHLAPDPAQCADLVSSGAVCIAYETVTQPGGGLPLLAPMSEVAGRLSIQAGAYCLEKAHGGMGILLGGVAGVPSAKIVILGGGVVGSNAAQIAVGTGAQVVVIDRSLDVLRRLDRQLGARVITVFSNRDNVEQHVLTADLVIGGVLIPGAAAPKLITRDLVNAMKPGAVIVDVAIDQGGCCETAKATTHADPTYVVGNVVHYCVANMPGGVPNTSTYALNNATLPFALQIADKGWRQALQDSEHLRNGLNVAFGKVTCREVADDLKYDYHDALSVLAG
;
A
#
# COMPACT_ATOMS: atom_id res chain seq x y z
N MET A 1 26.93 3.14 -7.45
CA MET A 1 26.23 1.89 -7.11
C MET A 1 25.46 1.39 -8.32
N HIS A 2 25.49 0.11 -8.65
CA HIS A 2 24.72 -0.46 -9.76
C HIS A 2 23.31 -0.82 -9.28
N ILE A 3 22.28 -0.24 -9.90
CA ILE A 3 20.89 -0.41 -9.55
C ILE A 3 20.22 -1.42 -10.48
N GLY A 4 19.45 -2.34 -9.92
CA GLY A 4 18.69 -3.34 -10.67
C GLY A 4 17.19 -3.17 -10.45
N VAL A 5 16.43 -3.20 -11.54
CA VAL A 5 14.96 -3.08 -11.53
C VAL A 5 14.36 -4.28 -12.24
N PRO A 6 14.10 -5.38 -11.55
CA PRO A 6 13.42 -6.53 -12.15
C PRO A 6 11.95 -6.23 -12.40
N LYS A 7 11.36 -6.96 -13.33
CA LYS A 7 9.93 -6.97 -13.57
C LYS A 7 9.21 -7.62 -12.39
N GLU A 8 8.09 -7.03 -11.98
CA GLU A 8 7.24 -7.63 -10.95
C GLU A 8 6.55 -8.90 -11.47
N ILE A 9 6.62 -9.97 -10.69
CA ILE A 9 6.09 -11.29 -11.06
C ILE A 9 4.94 -11.77 -10.17
N LYS A 10 4.62 -11.01 -9.10
CA LYS A 10 3.46 -11.30 -8.26
C LYS A 10 2.18 -11.15 -9.06
N ASN A 11 1.21 -12.04 -8.81
CA ASN A 11 -0.07 -12.00 -9.53
C ASN A 11 -0.76 -10.64 -9.42
N HIS A 12 -1.18 -10.08 -10.56
CA HIS A 12 -1.79 -8.73 -10.67
C HIS A 12 -0.93 -7.59 -10.11
N GLU A 13 0.39 -7.74 -10.13
CA GLU A 13 1.32 -6.64 -9.89
C GLU A 13 1.85 -6.10 -11.24
N TYR A 14 1.47 -4.89 -11.56
CA TYR A 14 1.76 -4.22 -12.82
C TYR A 14 2.61 -2.97 -12.65
N ARG A 15 2.98 -2.63 -11.39
CA ARG A 15 3.85 -1.50 -11.08
C ARG A 15 5.31 -1.86 -11.39
N VAL A 16 6.20 -0.88 -11.30
CA VAL A 16 7.65 -1.05 -11.48
C VAL A 16 8.41 -0.25 -10.44
N GLY A 17 9.56 -0.77 -10.02
CA GLY A 17 10.38 -0.18 -8.94
C GLY A 17 10.91 1.23 -9.25
N LEU A 18 11.28 1.52 -10.51
CA LEU A 18 11.67 2.85 -10.97
C LEU A 18 10.92 3.23 -12.25
N THR A 19 10.45 4.46 -12.31
CA THR A 19 9.94 5.08 -13.56
C THR A 19 11.11 5.50 -14.44
N PRO A 20 10.90 5.74 -15.75
CA PRO A 20 11.95 6.28 -16.64
C PRO A 20 12.55 7.59 -16.12
N SER A 21 11.73 8.48 -15.52
CA SER A 21 12.25 9.72 -14.91
C SER A 21 13.14 9.45 -13.71
N SER A 22 12.76 8.50 -12.85
CA SER A 22 13.59 8.09 -11.70
C SER A 22 14.90 7.41 -12.13
N VAL A 23 14.86 6.64 -13.22
CA VAL A 23 16.08 6.07 -13.83
C VAL A 23 17.02 7.17 -14.30
N ARG A 24 16.49 8.22 -14.96
CA ARG A 24 17.30 9.35 -15.41
C ARG A 24 17.99 10.04 -14.23
N GLU A 25 17.30 10.30 -13.13
CA GLU A 25 17.89 10.87 -11.93
C GLU A 25 19.01 10.01 -11.36
N MET A 26 18.80 8.69 -11.28
CA MET A 26 19.85 7.76 -10.83
C MET A 26 21.10 7.82 -11.72
N VAL A 27 20.90 7.84 -13.05
CA VAL A 27 21.99 7.90 -14.02
C VAL A 27 22.73 9.26 -13.95
N GLU A 28 22.02 10.36 -13.77
CA GLU A 28 22.60 11.70 -13.60
C GLU A 28 23.44 11.80 -12.30
N HIS A 29 23.08 11.02 -11.25
CA HIS A 29 23.88 10.86 -10.04
C HIS A 29 25.07 9.88 -10.20
N GLY A 30 25.27 9.33 -11.41
CA GLY A 30 26.40 8.42 -11.70
C GLY A 30 26.13 6.96 -11.33
N HIS A 31 24.88 6.56 -11.15
CA HIS A 31 24.50 5.19 -10.83
C HIS A 31 24.00 4.46 -12.07
N PRO A 32 24.72 3.45 -12.59
CA PRO A 32 24.22 2.64 -13.69
C PRO A 32 22.94 1.92 -13.27
N VAL A 33 21.93 1.93 -14.16
CA VAL A 33 20.65 1.25 -13.94
C VAL A 33 20.45 0.17 -14.98
N THR A 34 20.09 -1.02 -14.54
CA THR A 34 19.66 -2.12 -15.40
C THR A 34 18.21 -2.46 -15.12
N VAL A 35 17.37 -2.44 -16.15
CA VAL A 35 15.93 -2.72 -16.08
C VAL A 35 15.63 -4.00 -16.83
N GLU A 36 14.79 -4.89 -16.30
CA GLU A 36 14.33 -6.08 -17.00
C GLU A 36 13.38 -5.70 -18.15
N THR A 37 13.54 -6.36 -19.28
CA THR A 37 12.65 -6.16 -20.46
C THR A 37 11.18 -6.28 -20.07
N GLY A 38 10.39 -5.31 -20.51
CA GLY A 38 8.94 -5.26 -20.23
C GLY A 38 8.57 -4.93 -18.78
N ALA A 39 9.53 -4.53 -17.92
CA ALA A 39 9.23 -4.16 -16.52
C ALA A 39 8.26 -2.97 -16.43
N GLY A 40 8.36 -2.01 -17.34
CA GLY A 40 7.50 -0.83 -17.39
C GLY A 40 6.18 -1.00 -18.16
N ALA A 41 5.90 -2.20 -18.71
CA ALA A 41 4.73 -2.40 -19.58
C ALA A 41 3.40 -2.03 -18.90
N GLY A 42 3.27 -2.32 -17.60
CA GLY A 42 2.06 -2.01 -16.82
C GLY A 42 1.78 -0.52 -16.64
N ILE A 43 2.78 0.34 -16.85
CA ILE A 43 2.64 1.81 -16.79
C ILE A 43 2.75 2.45 -18.19
N GLY A 44 2.76 1.65 -19.25
CA GLY A 44 2.90 2.12 -20.62
C GLY A 44 4.31 2.59 -21.00
N ALA A 45 5.34 2.25 -20.21
CA ALA A 45 6.73 2.56 -20.50
C ALA A 45 7.41 1.35 -21.16
N ALA A 46 7.67 1.44 -22.45
CA ALA A 46 8.41 0.44 -23.22
C ALA A 46 9.92 0.52 -22.92
N ASP A 47 10.66 -0.53 -23.27
CA ASP A 47 12.09 -0.64 -22.98
C ASP A 47 12.89 0.53 -23.56
N GLU A 48 12.54 1.00 -24.76
CA GLU A 48 13.19 2.13 -25.44
C GLU A 48 13.07 3.45 -24.65
N VAL A 49 12.02 3.59 -23.82
CA VAL A 49 11.85 4.77 -22.95
C VAL A 49 12.85 4.72 -21.80
N TYR A 50 13.12 3.53 -21.27
CA TYR A 50 14.16 3.32 -20.24
C TYR A 50 15.57 3.48 -20.83
N GLU A 51 15.84 2.98 -22.04
CA GLU A 51 17.12 3.19 -22.73
C GLU A 51 17.39 4.67 -22.97
N LYS A 52 16.39 5.44 -23.40
CA LYS A 52 16.49 6.91 -23.54
C LYS A 52 16.73 7.62 -22.21
N ALA A 53 16.29 7.05 -21.10
CA ALA A 53 16.56 7.55 -19.75
C ALA A 53 17.97 7.16 -19.26
N GLY A 54 18.73 6.36 -20.02
CA GLY A 54 20.09 5.93 -19.71
C GLY A 54 20.20 4.56 -19.08
N ALA A 55 19.13 3.77 -19.00
CA ALA A 55 19.19 2.40 -18.52
C ALA A 55 19.76 1.43 -19.57
N THR A 56 20.32 0.33 -19.06
CA THR A 56 20.56 -0.88 -19.85
C THR A 56 19.40 -1.83 -19.68
N ILE A 57 18.96 -2.50 -20.76
CA ILE A 57 17.91 -3.52 -20.67
C ILE A 57 18.53 -4.89 -20.51
N ALA A 58 18.07 -5.65 -19.53
CA ALA A 58 18.42 -7.06 -19.33
C ALA A 58 17.28 -7.98 -19.78
N ALA A 59 17.60 -9.14 -20.30
CA ALA A 59 16.60 -10.09 -20.78
C ALA A 59 15.89 -10.81 -19.61
N THR A 60 16.53 -10.95 -18.46
CA THR A 60 16.04 -11.76 -17.33
C THR A 60 16.33 -11.09 -15.97
N ALA A 61 15.49 -11.39 -14.98
CA ALA A 61 15.74 -11.02 -13.59
C ALA A 61 17.09 -11.58 -13.08
N ALA A 62 17.46 -12.80 -13.48
CA ALA A 62 18.71 -13.43 -13.05
C ALA A 62 19.94 -12.61 -13.42
N GLU A 63 19.96 -11.98 -14.60
CA GLU A 63 21.06 -11.10 -15.01
C GLU A 63 21.15 -9.84 -14.12
N ILE A 64 19.98 -9.33 -13.69
CA ILE A 64 19.88 -8.17 -12.80
C ILE A 64 20.38 -8.53 -11.40
N PHE A 65 19.84 -9.59 -10.80
CA PHE A 65 20.23 -10.03 -9.47
C PHE A 65 21.72 -10.39 -9.38
N ALA A 66 22.30 -10.94 -10.45
CA ALA A 66 23.72 -11.27 -10.48
C ALA A 66 24.65 -10.04 -10.47
N LYS A 67 24.23 -8.91 -11.07
CA LYS A 67 25.10 -7.74 -11.30
C LYS A 67 24.81 -6.58 -10.35
N ALA A 68 23.55 -6.34 -10.01
CA ALA A 68 23.16 -5.15 -9.24
C ALA A 68 23.65 -5.24 -7.80
N GLU A 69 24.03 -4.09 -7.25
CA GLU A 69 24.33 -3.91 -5.83
C GLU A 69 23.08 -3.61 -5.04
N MET A 70 22.13 -2.88 -5.64
CA MET A 70 20.82 -2.60 -5.07
C MET A 70 19.70 -3.01 -6.03
N ILE A 71 18.79 -3.86 -5.54
CA ILE A 71 17.55 -4.23 -6.22
C ILE A 71 16.43 -3.34 -5.72
N ILE A 72 15.75 -2.65 -6.64
CA ILE A 72 14.59 -1.81 -6.34
C ILE A 72 13.34 -2.45 -6.94
N LYS A 73 12.39 -2.79 -6.08
CA LYS A 73 11.10 -3.42 -6.44
C LYS A 73 9.94 -2.64 -5.83
N VAL A 74 8.74 -3.06 -6.15
CA VAL A 74 7.53 -2.59 -5.48
C VAL A 74 7.07 -3.59 -4.43
N LYS A 75 6.90 -4.86 -4.80
CA LYS A 75 6.40 -5.91 -3.91
C LYS A 75 7.53 -6.82 -3.42
N GLU A 76 7.20 -7.53 -2.36
CA GLU A 76 8.06 -8.52 -1.76
C GLU A 76 8.58 -9.53 -2.80
N PRO A 77 9.87 -9.92 -2.73
CA PRO A 77 10.46 -10.85 -3.67
C PRO A 77 9.81 -12.23 -3.54
N GLN A 78 9.43 -12.81 -4.65
CA GLN A 78 8.88 -14.16 -4.70
C GLN A 78 9.98 -15.21 -4.50
N ALA A 79 9.65 -16.46 -4.19
CA ALA A 79 10.61 -17.51 -3.82
C ALA A 79 11.79 -17.64 -4.82
N GLY A 80 11.48 -17.58 -6.14
CA GLY A 80 12.52 -17.62 -7.19
C GLY A 80 13.45 -16.41 -7.17
N GLU A 81 12.96 -15.24 -6.79
CA GLU A 81 13.75 -14.01 -6.66
C GLU A 81 14.61 -14.05 -5.38
N ARG A 82 14.03 -14.52 -4.26
CA ARG A 82 14.76 -14.67 -2.99
C ARG A 82 15.97 -15.60 -3.12
N ALA A 83 15.83 -16.66 -3.92
CA ALA A 83 16.93 -17.60 -4.20
C ALA A 83 18.10 -16.98 -4.99
N MET A 84 17.90 -15.83 -5.65
CA MET A 84 18.92 -15.10 -6.40
C MET A 84 19.62 -14.02 -5.56
N LEU A 85 19.11 -13.71 -4.37
CA LEU A 85 19.74 -12.74 -3.48
C LEU A 85 21.08 -13.27 -2.95
N ARG A 86 22.01 -12.36 -2.70
CA ARG A 86 23.34 -12.67 -2.19
C ARG A 86 23.72 -11.80 -1.00
N GLU A 87 24.64 -12.28 -0.21
CA GLU A 87 25.13 -11.56 0.97
C GLU A 87 25.56 -10.12 0.63
N GLY A 88 25.10 -9.18 1.42
CA GLY A 88 25.40 -7.76 1.29
C GLY A 88 24.66 -7.04 0.14
N GLN A 89 23.94 -7.75 -0.71
CA GLN A 89 23.09 -7.11 -1.75
C GLN A 89 21.94 -6.37 -1.10
N ILE A 90 21.70 -5.14 -1.53
CA ILE A 90 20.61 -4.32 -1.00
C ILE A 90 19.30 -4.69 -1.71
N LEU A 91 18.25 -4.94 -0.94
CA LEU A 91 16.90 -5.09 -1.41
C LEU A 91 16.05 -3.94 -0.83
N TYR A 92 15.54 -3.06 -1.69
CA TYR A 92 14.75 -1.89 -1.31
C TYR A 92 13.35 -2.00 -1.92
N THR A 93 12.35 -2.34 -1.11
CA THR A 93 10.99 -2.70 -1.54
C THR A 93 10.03 -2.79 -0.35
N TYR A 94 8.72 -3.02 -0.58
CA TYR A 94 7.84 -3.55 0.47
C TYR A 94 8.20 -5.00 0.78
N LEU A 95 8.20 -5.37 2.05
CA LEU A 95 8.54 -6.71 2.51
C LEU A 95 7.36 -7.43 3.18
N HIS A 96 6.65 -6.77 4.10
CA HIS A 96 5.54 -7.35 4.86
C HIS A 96 5.91 -8.70 5.50
N LEU A 97 6.99 -8.75 6.30
CA LEU A 97 7.59 -10.01 6.78
C LEU A 97 6.76 -10.74 7.82
N ALA A 98 6.05 -10.03 8.72
CA ALA A 98 5.32 -10.66 9.82
C ALA A 98 4.30 -11.74 9.36
N PRO A 99 3.51 -11.54 8.28
CA PRO A 99 2.59 -12.56 7.79
C PRO A 99 3.25 -13.65 6.92
N ASP A 100 4.54 -13.54 6.56
CA ASP A 100 5.24 -14.49 5.69
C ASP A 100 6.55 -15.01 6.31
N PRO A 101 6.45 -16.01 7.23
CA PRO A 101 7.63 -16.61 7.87
C PRO A 101 8.63 -17.22 6.89
N ALA A 102 8.15 -17.77 5.76
CA ALA A 102 9.00 -18.38 4.75
C ALA A 102 9.86 -17.31 4.04
N GLN A 103 9.27 -16.17 3.69
CA GLN A 103 10.02 -15.06 3.13
C GLN A 103 11.07 -14.53 4.13
N CYS A 104 10.71 -14.36 5.39
CA CYS A 104 11.65 -13.90 6.40
C CYS A 104 12.85 -14.85 6.53
N ALA A 105 12.59 -16.16 6.58
CA ALA A 105 13.65 -17.18 6.66
C ALA A 105 14.59 -17.15 5.44
N ASP A 106 14.05 -17.01 4.23
CA ASP A 106 14.84 -16.92 3.01
C ASP A 106 15.71 -15.65 3.00
N LEU A 107 15.17 -14.49 3.41
CA LEU A 107 15.91 -13.23 3.49
C LEU A 107 17.01 -13.29 4.54
N VAL A 108 16.74 -13.87 5.70
CA VAL A 108 17.76 -14.11 6.75
C VAL A 108 18.88 -15.01 6.20
N SER A 109 18.52 -16.09 5.52
CA SER A 109 19.49 -17.04 4.94
C SER A 109 20.33 -16.43 3.81
N SER A 110 19.79 -15.51 3.04
CA SER A 110 20.49 -14.86 1.92
C SER A 110 21.63 -13.95 2.35
N GLY A 111 21.61 -13.43 3.59
CA GLY A 111 22.54 -12.42 4.07
C GLY A 111 22.37 -11.05 3.41
N ALA A 112 21.34 -10.83 2.62
CA ALA A 112 21.04 -9.55 1.97
C ALA A 112 20.71 -8.44 2.98
N VAL A 113 20.85 -7.19 2.55
CA VAL A 113 20.49 -5.99 3.31
C VAL A 113 19.10 -5.54 2.86
N CYS A 114 18.07 -5.84 3.65
CA CYS A 114 16.68 -5.65 3.28
C CYS A 114 16.11 -4.39 3.96
N ILE A 115 15.82 -3.38 3.15
CA ILE A 115 15.27 -2.09 3.58
C ILE A 115 13.81 -2.04 3.13
N ALA A 116 12.89 -2.13 4.10
CA ALA A 116 11.46 -2.17 3.87
C ALA A 116 10.86 -0.76 3.76
N TYR A 117 10.07 -0.52 2.72
CA TYR A 117 9.37 0.76 2.54
C TYR A 117 8.42 1.07 3.70
N GLU A 118 7.68 0.07 4.15
CA GLU A 118 6.61 0.22 5.14
C GLU A 118 7.09 0.52 6.56
N THR A 119 8.38 0.39 6.85
CA THR A 119 8.94 0.70 8.17
C THR A 119 9.80 1.97 8.19
N VAL A 120 10.05 2.60 7.03
CA VAL A 120 10.65 3.94 6.97
C VAL A 120 9.70 4.95 7.59
N THR A 121 10.20 5.74 8.54
CA THR A 121 9.42 6.75 9.26
C THR A 121 9.77 8.17 8.82
N GLN A 122 9.11 9.18 9.42
CA GLN A 122 9.42 10.60 9.21
C GLN A 122 9.31 11.41 10.51
N PRO A 123 9.92 12.60 10.59
CA PRO A 123 9.75 13.50 11.72
C PRO A 123 8.26 13.79 12.00
N GLY A 124 7.87 13.77 13.26
CA GLY A 124 6.48 13.99 13.66
C GLY A 124 5.55 12.78 13.48
N GLY A 125 6.09 11.64 13.08
CA GLY A 125 5.35 10.38 12.89
C GLY A 125 4.82 10.19 11.47
N GLY A 126 4.41 8.98 11.18
CA GLY A 126 3.92 8.55 9.86
C GLY A 126 4.92 7.71 9.08
N LEU A 127 4.43 7.12 8.00
CA LEU A 127 5.14 6.17 7.14
C LEU A 127 5.16 6.73 5.71
N PRO A 128 6.16 7.57 5.36
CA PRO A 128 6.15 8.36 4.12
C PRO A 128 6.16 7.51 2.85
N LEU A 129 6.69 6.27 2.91
CA LEU A 129 6.74 5.38 1.77
C LEU A 129 5.50 4.47 1.67
N LEU A 130 4.71 4.35 2.75
CA LEU A 130 3.41 3.66 2.74
C LEU A 130 2.26 4.62 2.40
N ALA A 131 2.37 5.89 2.79
CA ALA A 131 1.33 6.90 2.60
C ALA A 131 0.82 6.99 1.15
N PRO A 132 1.66 7.02 0.09
CA PRO A 132 1.17 7.10 -1.29
C PRO A 132 0.25 5.95 -1.67
N MET A 133 0.53 4.73 -1.20
CA MET A 133 -0.34 3.58 -1.49
C MET A 133 -1.66 3.65 -0.71
N SER A 134 -1.62 4.17 0.50
CA SER A 134 -2.83 4.45 1.29
C SER A 134 -3.70 5.55 0.65
N GLU A 135 -3.08 6.57 0.05
CA GLU A 135 -3.78 7.62 -0.71
C GLU A 135 -4.46 7.06 -1.95
N VAL A 136 -3.73 6.26 -2.74
CA VAL A 136 -4.28 5.59 -3.93
C VAL A 136 -5.42 4.66 -3.54
N ALA A 137 -5.24 3.82 -2.50
CA ALA A 137 -6.26 2.89 -2.04
C ALA A 137 -7.53 3.62 -1.59
N GLY A 138 -7.38 4.72 -0.83
CA GLY A 138 -8.51 5.55 -0.39
C GLY A 138 -9.30 6.13 -1.56
N ARG A 139 -8.62 6.67 -2.56
CA ARG A 139 -9.27 7.22 -3.77
C ARG A 139 -9.92 6.12 -4.60
N LEU A 140 -9.21 5.01 -4.82
CA LEU A 140 -9.72 3.86 -5.58
C LEU A 140 -10.94 3.20 -4.90
N SER A 141 -11.04 3.24 -3.57
CA SER A 141 -12.17 2.66 -2.85
C SER A 141 -13.52 3.25 -3.26
N ILE A 142 -13.56 4.54 -3.58
CA ILE A 142 -14.77 5.21 -4.06
C ILE A 142 -15.10 4.80 -5.49
N GLN A 143 -14.08 4.69 -6.36
CA GLN A 143 -14.27 4.21 -7.74
C GLN A 143 -14.79 2.76 -7.75
N ALA A 144 -14.17 1.87 -6.98
CA ALA A 144 -14.59 0.48 -6.84
C ALA A 144 -16.00 0.37 -6.24
N GLY A 145 -16.29 1.17 -5.19
CA GLY A 145 -17.60 1.22 -4.55
C GLY A 145 -18.70 1.68 -5.51
N ALA A 146 -18.41 2.71 -6.31
CA ALA A 146 -19.34 3.19 -7.33
C ALA A 146 -19.67 2.10 -8.37
N TYR A 147 -18.66 1.41 -8.86
CA TYR A 147 -18.81 0.28 -9.79
C TYR A 147 -19.65 -0.86 -9.17
N CYS A 148 -19.37 -1.23 -7.93
CA CYS A 148 -20.10 -2.29 -7.24
C CYS A 148 -21.55 -1.90 -6.91
N LEU A 149 -21.91 -0.59 -6.84
CA LEU A 149 -23.29 -0.15 -6.65
C LEU A 149 -24.16 -0.30 -7.90
N GLU A 150 -23.57 -0.51 -9.07
CA GLU A 150 -24.31 -0.77 -10.29
C GLU A 150 -25.07 -2.11 -10.22
N LYS A 151 -26.26 -2.15 -10.83
CA LYS A 151 -27.14 -3.32 -10.76
C LYS A 151 -26.51 -4.59 -11.34
N ALA A 152 -25.70 -4.45 -12.39
CA ALA A 152 -24.98 -5.55 -13.05
C ALA A 152 -23.94 -6.22 -12.14
N HIS A 153 -23.46 -5.53 -11.10
CA HIS A 153 -22.46 -6.00 -10.16
C HIS A 153 -23.03 -6.40 -8.79
N GLY A 154 -24.36 -6.58 -8.71
CA GLY A 154 -25.04 -6.98 -7.47
C GLY A 154 -25.49 -5.82 -6.58
N GLY A 155 -25.13 -4.59 -6.91
CA GLY A 155 -25.49 -3.38 -6.18
C GLY A 155 -26.96 -3.01 -6.30
N MET A 156 -27.38 -2.00 -5.55
CA MET A 156 -28.78 -1.53 -5.55
C MET A 156 -29.16 -0.68 -6.77
N GLY A 157 -28.20 -0.32 -7.63
CA GLY A 157 -28.45 0.42 -8.88
C GLY A 157 -28.61 1.92 -8.68
N ILE A 158 -27.72 2.56 -7.93
CA ILE A 158 -27.73 4.00 -7.65
C ILE A 158 -26.43 4.68 -8.06
N LEU A 159 -26.52 5.97 -8.37
CA LEU A 159 -25.37 6.84 -8.59
C LEU A 159 -24.96 7.52 -7.28
N LEU A 160 -23.64 7.67 -7.07
CA LEU A 160 -23.12 8.35 -5.88
C LEU A 160 -23.65 9.78 -5.75
N GLY A 161 -23.65 10.54 -6.83
CA GLY A 161 -24.09 11.94 -6.82
C GLY A 161 -25.59 12.15 -6.98
N GLY A 162 -26.39 11.11 -7.22
CA GLY A 162 -27.78 11.25 -7.60
C GLY A 162 -27.95 12.02 -8.92
N VAL A 163 -29.14 12.54 -9.16
CA VAL A 163 -29.47 13.49 -10.25
C VAL A 163 -30.57 14.43 -9.79
N ALA A 164 -30.88 15.47 -10.56
CA ALA A 164 -31.95 16.40 -10.23
C ALA A 164 -33.27 15.67 -9.91
N GLY A 165 -33.78 15.87 -8.71
CA GLY A 165 -34.98 15.18 -8.20
C GLY A 165 -34.76 13.81 -7.59
N VAL A 166 -33.54 13.28 -7.62
CA VAL A 166 -33.15 11.99 -7.01
C VAL A 166 -31.99 12.21 -6.04
N PRO A 167 -32.12 11.84 -4.74
CA PRO A 167 -31.07 12.03 -3.75
C PRO A 167 -29.77 11.33 -4.11
N SER A 168 -28.64 11.88 -3.65
CA SER A 168 -27.35 11.26 -3.72
C SER A 168 -27.20 10.10 -2.72
N ALA A 169 -26.26 9.19 -2.99
CA ALA A 169 -25.91 8.08 -2.11
C ALA A 169 -25.31 8.57 -0.78
N LYS A 170 -25.50 7.78 0.27
CA LYS A 170 -24.83 7.95 1.56
C LYS A 170 -23.60 7.07 1.66
N ILE A 171 -22.43 7.68 1.78
CA ILE A 171 -21.15 7.01 1.95
C ILE A 171 -20.70 7.16 3.40
N VAL A 172 -20.40 6.04 4.05
CA VAL A 172 -19.87 6.00 5.43
C VAL A 172 -18.43 5.51 5.38
N ILE A 173 -17.50 6.27 5.94
CA ILE A 173 -16.09 5.98 5.96
C ILE A 173 -15.67 5.71 7.40
N LEU A 174 -15.22 4.50 7.68
CA LEU A 174 -14.71 4.08 8.98
C LEU A 174 -13.20 4.28 9.03
N GLY A 175 -12.74 5.22 9.87
CA GLY A 175 -11.36 5.69 9.95
C GLY A 175 -11.08 6.90 9.06
N GLY A 176 -10.62 8.00 9.65
CA GLY A 176 -10.25 9.26 8.98
C GLY A 176 -8.75 9.42 8.76
N GLY A 177 -7.97 8.34 8.82
CA GLY A 177 -6.53 8.32 8.52
C GLY A 177 -6.21 8.66 7.06
N VAL A 178 -5.05 8.21 6.54
CA VAL A 178 -4.64 8.50 5.15
C VAL A 178 -5.65 7.95 4.15
N VAL A 179 -6.03 6.67 4.29
CA VAL A 179 -7.05 6.01 3.44
C VAL A 179 -8.37 6.78 3.49
N GLY A 180 -8.93 6.96 4.69
CA GLY A 180 -10.26 7.53 4.83
C GLY A 180 -10.35 9.01 4.46
N SER A 181 -9.31 9.82 4.70
CA SER A 181 -9.31 11.22 4.26
C SER A 181 -9.27 11.34 2.74
N ASN A 182 -8.53 10.48 2.05
CA ASN A 182 -8.50 10.43 0.58
C ASN A 182 -9.82 9.89 0.00
N ALA A 183 -10.41 8.88 0.63
CA ALA A 183 -11.76 8.42 0.28
C ALA A 183 -12.79 9.53 0.44
N ALA A 184 -12.78 10.25 1.57
CA ALA A 184 -13.70 11.36 1.83
C ALA A 184 -13.56 12.49 0.80
N GLN A 185 -12.32 12.83 0.41
CA GLN A 185 -12.08 13.85 -0.61
C GLN A 185 -12.73 13.50 -1.95
N ILE A 186 -12.58 12.26 -2.41
CA ILE A 186 -13.18 11.81 -3.67
C ILE A 186 -14.70 11.69 -3.52
N ALA A 187 -15.19 11.10 -2.42
CA ALA A 187 -16.62 10.96 -2.15
C ALA A 187 -17.36 12.30 -2.18
N VAL A 188 -16.81 13.31 -1.52
CA VAL A 188 -17.32 14.69 -1.56
C VAL A 188 -17.34 15.24 -2.98
N GLY A 189 -16.30 14.95 -3.78
CA GLY A 189 -16.21 15.37 -5.19
C GLY A 189 -17.31 14.76 -6.07
N THR A 190 -17.88 13.62 -5.71
CA THR A 190 -18.98 12.99 -6.45
C THR A 190 -20.35 13.61 -6.14
N GLY A 191 -20.48 14.46 -5.13
CA GLY A 191 -21.76 14.99 -4.66
C GLY A 191 -22.52 14.07 -3.71
N ALA A 192 -21.90 13.00 -3.21
CA ALA A 192 -22.50 12.08 -2.25
C ALA A 192 -22.66 12.73 -0.85
N GLN A 193 -23.56 12.18 -0.04
CA GLN A 193 -23.62 12.46 1.40
C GLN A 193 -22.50 11.68 2.11
N VAL A 194 -21.52 12.38 2.69
CA VAL A 194 -20.33 11.74 3.25
C VAL A 194 -20.29 11.85 4.77
N VAL A 195 -20.15 10.71 5.45
CA VAL A 195 -19.96 10.62 6.90
C VAL A 195 -18.62 9.96 7.15
N VAL A 196 -17.75 10.59 7.96
CA VAL A 196 -16.49 10.00 8.41
C VAL A 196 -16.57 9.74 9.90
N ILE A 197 -16.28 8.51 10.30
CA ILE A 197 -16.31 8.06 11.69
C ILE A 197 -14.87 7.74 12.15
N ASP A 198 -14.38 8.43 13.17
CA ASP A 198 -13.05 8.19 13.75
C ASP A 198 -13.08 8.35 15.28
N ARG A 199 -12.16 7.65 15.98
CA ARG A 199 -12.00 7.76 17.43
C ARG A 199 -11.14 8.96 17.86
N SER A 200 -10.39 9.55 16.93
CA SER A 200 -9.52 10.69 17.17
C SER A 200 -10.22 11.99 16.85
N LEU A 201 -10.48 12.82 17.88
CA LEU A 201 -11.04 14.15 17.66
C LEU A 201 -10.12 15.06 16.84
N ASP A 202 -8.81 14.84 16.89
CA ASP A 202 -7.88 15.64 16.08
C ASP A 202 -7.98 15.30 14.60
N VAL A 203 -8.17 14.03 14.27
CA VAL A 203 -8.49 13.59 12.89
C VAL A 203 -9.80 14.22 12.43
N LEU A 204 -10.84 14.14 13.24
CA LEU A 204 -12.16 14.73 12.91
C LEU A 204 -12.08 16.25 12.73
N ARG A 205 -11.39 16.97 13.62
CA ARG A 205 -11.15 18.43 13.50
C ARG A 205 -10.37 18.79 12.24
N ARG A 206 -9.40 17.97 11.85
CA ARG A 206 -8.64 18.16 10.61
C ARG A 206 -9.54 18.03 9.40
N LEU A 207 -10.35 16.98 9.34
CA LEU A 207 -11.31 16.74 8.23
C LEU A 207 -12.37 17.83 8.16
N ASP A 208 -12.90 18.27 9.29
CA ASP A 208 -13.86 19.37 9.37
C ASP A 208 -13.27 20.66 8.79
N ARG A 209 -12.03 21.00 9.14
CA ARG A 209 -11.34 22.17 8.56
C ARG A 209 -11.05 22.03 7.07
N GLN A 210 -10.72 20.83 6.59
CA GLN A 210 -10.35 20.60 5.18
C GLN A 210 -11.56 20.53 4.25
N LEU A 211 -12.63 19.91 4.68
CA LEU A 211 -13.78 19.59 3.84
C LEU A 211 -15.04 20.43 4.21
N GLY A 212 -15.05 21.04 5.40
CA GLY A 212 -16.16 21.88 5.87
C GLY A 212 -17.50 21.14 5.90
N ALA A 213 -18.59 21.85 5.63
CA ALA A 213 -19.94 21.31 5.66
C ALA A 213 -20.23 20.21 4.62
N ARG A 214 -19.28 19.86 3.78
CA ARG A 214 -19.41 18.78 2.78
C ARG A 214 -19.20 17.39 3.38
N VAL A 215 -18.75 17.30 4.61
CA VAL A 215 -18.56 16.05 5.34
C VAL A 215 -19.19 16.16 6.73
N ILE A 216 -19.80 15.08 7.17
CA ILE A 216 -20.28 14.92 8.55
C ILE A 216 -19.21 14.13 9.29
N THR A 217 -18.62 14.72 10.35
CA THR A 217 -17.65 14.03 11.19
C THR A 217 -18.34 13.48 12.44
N VAL A 218 -18.10 12.21 12.76
CA VAL A 218 -18.77 11.50 13.85
C VAL A 218 -17.72 10.79 14.72
N PHE A 219 -17.86 10.90 16.04
CA PHE A 219 -17.00 10.16 16.96
C PHE A 219 -17.34 8.66 16.93
N SER A 220 -16.30 7.81 16.84
CA SER A 220 -16.45 6.36 16.76
C SER A 220 -16.82 5.76 18.11
N ASN A 221 -18.05 5.30 18.21
CA ASN A 221 -18.55 4.38 19.23
C ASN A 221 -19.47 3.38 18.55
N ARG A 222 -19.91 2.36 19.28
CA ARG A 222 -20.73 1.28 18.72
C ARG A 222 -22.03 1.80 18.13
N ASP A 223 -22.76 2.62 18.87
CA ASP A 223 -24.07 3.13 18.45
C ASP A 223 -23.96 3.96 17.17
N ASN A 224 -22.96 4.87 17.10
CA ASN A 224 -22.74 5.69 15.93
C ASN A 224 -22.36 4.86 14.69
N VAL A 225 -21.50 3.83 14.87
CA VAL A 225 -21.14 2.93 13.76
C VAL A 225 -22.37 2.18 13.28
N GLU A 226 -23.15 1.56 14.17
CA GLU A 226 -24.37 0.83 13.82
C GLU A 226 -25.38 1.73 13.10
N GLN A 227 -25.72 2.89 13.67
CA GLN A 227 -26.69 3.82 13.10
C GLN A 227 -26.32 4.28 11.69
N HIS A 228 -25.04 4.60 11.48
CA HIS A 228 -24.61 5.11 10.18
C HIS A 228 -24.46 3.99 9.14
N VAL A 229 -23.91 2.81 9.51
CA VAL A 229 -23.75 1.67 8.62
C VAL A 229 -25.10 1.11 8.14
N LEU A 230 -26.09 1.00 9.03
CA LEU A 230 -27.45 0.54 8.67
C LEU A 230 -28.10 1.39 7.57
N THR A 231 -27.76 2.67 7.51
CA THR A 231 -28.35 3.61 6.55
C THR A 231 -27.45 3.94 5.37
N ALA A 232 -26.24 3.33 5.32
CA ALA A 232 -25.28 3.53 4.24
C ALA A 232 -25.71 2.81 2.95
N ASP A 233 -25.34 3.39 1.82
CA ASP A 233 -25.36 2.75 0.51
C ASP A 233 -23.98 2.17 0.18
N LEU A 234 -22.90 2.88 0.62
CA LEU A 234 -21.51 2.46 0.50
C LEU A 234 -20.80 2.65 1.84
N VAL A 235 -20.09 1.63 2.29
CA VAL A 235 -19.21 1.69 3.46
C VAL A 235 -17.77 1.48 3.02
N ILE A 236 -16.86 2.36 3.46
CA ILE A 236 -15.41 2.23 3.25
C ILE A 236 -14.74 1.89 4.58
N GLY A 237 -14.11 0.74 4.65
CA GLY A 237 -13.27 0.32 5.77
C GLY A 237 -11.85 0.83 5.61
N GLY A 238 -11.49 1.93 6.25
CA GLY A 238 -10.17 2.58 6.18
C GLY A 238 -9.43 2.63 7.51
N VAL A 239 -9.77 1.74 8.45
CA VAL A 239 -9.13 1.70 9.77
C VAL A 239 -7.80 0.96 9.67
N LEU A 240 -6.73 1.61 10.11
CA LEU A 240 -5.39 1.05 10.20
C LEU A 240 -4.86 1.22 11.62
N ILE A 241 -4.41 0.13 12.23
CA ILE A 241 -3.66 0.15 13.49
C ILE A 241 -2.24 -0.34 13.17
N PRO A 242 -1.22 0.50 13.27
CA PRO A 242 0.16 0.08 13.02
C PRO A 242 0.53 -1.13 13.88
N GLY A 243 1.06 -2.19 13.27
CA GLY A 243 1.52 -3.39 13.96
C GLY A 243 0.42 -4.28 14.54
N ALA A 244 -0.88 -4.03 14.27
CA ALA A 244 -1.97 -4.84 14.81
C ALA A 244 -3.07 -5.12 13.77
N ALA A 245 -3.88 -6.14 14.04
CA ALA A 245 -5.06 -6.42 13.23
C ALA A 245 -6.10 -5.30 13.32
N ALA A 246 -6.81 -5.06 12.23
CA ALA A 246 -7.91 -4.09 12.21
C ALA A 246 -9.04 -4.52 13.17
N PRO A 247 -9.63 -3.59 13.96
CA PRO A 247 -10.76 -3.92 14.81
C PRO A 247 -11.99 -4.26 13.98
N LYS A 248 -12.75 -5.26 14.40
CA LYS A 248 -14.00 -5.66 13.74
C LYS A 248 -15.14 -4.70 14.12
N LEU A 249 -15.30 -3.65 13.34
CA LEU A 249 -16.31 -2.60 13.58
C LEU A 249 -17.67 -2.98 13.00
N ILE A 250 -17.72 -3.79 11.94
CA ILE A 250 -18.93 -4.24 11.27
C ILE A 250 -19.12 -5.72 11.57
N THR A 251 -20.10 -6.03 12.42
CA THR A 251 -20.45 -7.40 12.75
C THR A 251 -21.24 -8.07 11.63
N ARG A 252 -21.32 -9.41 11.63
CA ARG A 252 -22.14 -10.17 10.70
C ARG A 252 -23.63 -9.80 10.79
N ASP A 253 -24.14 -9.56 11.99
CA ASP A 253 -25.53 -9.17 12.20
C ASP A 253 -25.81 -7.78 11.60
N LEU A 254 -24.85 -6.86 11.75
CA LEU A 254 -24.97 -5.54 11.14
C LEU A 254 -24.96 -5.62 9.60
N VAL A 255 -24.13 -6.48 9.01
CA VAL A 255 -24.14 -6.74 7.55
C VAL A 255 -25.49 -7.25 7.09
N ASN A 256 -26.06 -8.22 7.82
CA ASN A 256 -27.37 -8.78 7.48
C ASN A 256 -28.52 -7.76 7.58
N ALA A 257 -28.37 -6.72 8.41
CA ALA A 257 -29.34 -5.64 8.61
C ALA A 257 -29.14 -4.44 7.67
N MET A 258 -28.04 -4.38 6.90
CA MET A 258 -27.80 -3.33 5.91
C MET A 258 -28.82 -3.36 4.78
N LYS A 259 -28.93 -2.26 4.03
CA LYS A 259 -29.77 -2.18 2.85
C LYS A 259 -29.42 -3.25 1.82
N PRO A 260 -30.39 -3.94 1.21
CA PRO A 260 -30.12 -4.86 0.11
C PRO A 260 -29.41 -4.16 -1.07
N GLY A 261 -28.32 -4.73 -1.53
CA GLY A 261 -27.48 -4.17 -2.58
C GLY A 261 -26.56 -3.03 -2.12
N ALA A 262 -26.44 -2.79 -0.81
CA ALA A 262 -25.38 -1.97 -0.26
C ALA A 262 -24.00 -2.59 -0.51
N VAL A 263 -22.95 -1.76 -0.49
CA VAL A 263 -21.58 -2.17 -0.79
C VAL A 263 -20.66 -1.89 0.39
N ILE A 264 -19.78 -2.83 0.71
CA ILE A 264 -18.65 -2.64 1.63
C ILE A 264 -17.36 -2.76 0.83
N VAL A 265 -16.53 -1.73 0.84
CA VAL A 265 -15.15 -1.77 0.35
C VAL A 265 -14.23 -1.77 1.57
N ASP A 266 -13.65 -2.92 1.89
CA ASP A 266 -12.78 -3.06 3.06
C ASP A 266 -11.31 -2.92 2.65
N VAL A 267 -10.79 -1.69 2.69
CA VAL A 267 -9.39 -1.37 2.39
C VAL A 267 -8.45 -1.89 3.48
N ALA A 268 -8.95 -2.12 4.70
CA ALA A 268 -8.21 -2.67 5.82
C ALA A 268 -7.95 -4.18 5.68
N ILE A 269 -8.34 -4.79 4.56
CA ILE A 269 -8.28 -6.26 4.35
C ILE A 269 -6.88 -6.83 4.52
N ASP A 270 -5.82 -6.09 4.17
CA ASP A 270 -4.43 -6.51 4.35
C ASP A 270 -4.06 -6.72 5.84
N GLN A 271 -4.85 -6.12 6.76
CA GLN A 271 -4.76 -6.31 8.22
C GLN A 271 -5.95 -7.12 8.78
N GLY A 272 -6.52 -8.00 7.97
CA GLY A 272 -7.64 -8.85 8.34
C GLY A 272 -9.02 -8.22 8.16
N GLY A 273 -9.11 -6.95 7.73
CA GLY A 273 -10.36 -6.23 7.49
C GLY A 273 -11.10 -5.76 8.75
N CYS A 274 -11.88 -4.69 8.62
CA CYS A 274 -12.69 -4.14 9.71
C CYS A 274 -14.12 -4.72 9.77
N CYS A 275 -14.47 -5.61 8.86
CA CYS A 275 -15.74 -6.34 8.85
C CYS A 275 -15.52 -7.81 9.24
N GLU A 276 -16.40 -8.39 10.06
CA GLU A 276 -16.35 -9.80 10.44
C GLU A 276 -16.52 -10.74 9.24
N THR A 277 -17.27 -10.29 8.23
CA THR A 277 -17.50 -11.05 6.99
C THR A 277 -16.43 -10.81 5.93
N ALA A 278 -15.40 -9.97 6.21
CA ALA A 278 -14.34 -9.67 5.27
C ALA A 278 -13.47 -10.91 4.97
N LYS A 279 -13.26 -11.14 3.68
CA LYS A 279 -12.39 -12.19 3.14
C LYS A 279 -11.60 -11.59 1.99
N ALA A 280 -10.28 -11.73 2.02
CA ALA A 280 -9.42 -11.21 0.96
C ALA A 280 -9.81 -11.78 -0.42
N THR A 281 -9.87 -10.89 -1.39
CA THR A 281 -10.12 -11.17 -2.81
C THR A 281 -8.96 -10.67 -3.66
N THR A 282 -9.04 -10.92 -4.98
CA THR A 282 -8.01 -10.48 -5.94
C THR A 282 -8.65 -9.60 -7.02
N HIS A 283 -7.83 -8.94 -7.82
CA HIS A 283 -8.34 -8.17 -8.98
C HIS A 283 -9.03 -9.04 -10.04
N ALA A 284 -8.74 -10.35 -10.09
CA ALA A 284 -9.39 -11.28 -11.01
C ALA A 284 -10.83 -11.65 -10.58
N ASP A 285 -11.05 -11.75 -9.27
CA ASP A 285 -12.38 -12.04 -8.68
C ASP A 285 -12.56 -11.11 -7.48
N PRO A 286 -12.95 -9.83 -7.72
CA PRO A 286 -12.84 -8.78 -6.73
C PRO A 286 -13.96 -8.74 -5.68
N THR A 287 -15.10 -9.40 -5.95
CA THR A 287 -16.31 -9.24 -5.14
C THR A 287 -16.93 -10.57 -4.73
N TYR A 288 -17.64 -10.55 -3.63
CA TYR A 288 -18.56 -11.62 -3.21
C TYR A 288 -19.74 -11.00 -2.45
N VAL A 289 -20.80 -11.77 -2.25
CA VAL A 289 -22.01 -11.31 -1.55
C VAL A 289 -22.18 -12.09 -0.24
N VAL A 290 -22.46 -11.36 0.85
CA VAL A 290 -22.88 -11.93 2.12
C VAL A 290 -24.25 -11.37 2.47
N GLY A 291 -25.24 -12.25 2.66
CA GLY A 291 -26.63 -11.80 2.75
C GLY A 291 -27.05 -11.08 1.45
N ASN A 292 -27.32 -9.78 1.55
CA ASN A 292 -27.67 -8.97 0.41
C ASN A 292 -26.65 -7.81 0.17
N VAL A 293 -25.44 -7.91 0.74
CA VAL A 293 -24.42 -6.86 0.70
C VAL A 293 -23.22 -7.32 -0.13
N VAL A 294 -22.82 -6.50 -1.09
CA VAL A 294 -21.65 -6.74 -1.93
C VAL A 294 -20.40 -6.36 -1.15
N HIS A 295 -19.41 -7.26 -1.13
CA HIS A 295 -18.10 -7.04 -0.50
C HIS A 295 -17.03 -6.94 -1.59
N TYR A 296 -16.26 -5.85 -1.56
CA TYR A 296 -15.04 -5.66 -2.32
C TYR A 296 -13.87 -5.61 -1.33
N CYS A 297 -13.07 -6.65 -1.29
CA CYS A 297 -12.00 -6.83 -0.30
C CYS A 297 -10.68 -7.19 -1.00
N VAL A 298 -10.36 -6.52 -2.11
CA VAL A 298 -9.16 -6.80 -2.90
C VAL A 298 -7.92 -6.41 -2.10
N ALA A 299 -7.08 -7.40 -1.80
CA ALA A 299 -5.74 -7.16 -1.31
C ALA A 299 -4.90 -6.48 -2.39
N ASN A 300 -4.04 -5.54 -1.99
CA ASN A 300 -3.22 -4.79 -2.94
C ASN A 300 -4.02 -3.93 -3.95
N MET A 301 -5.06 -3.24 -3.48
CA MET A 301 -5.86 -2.33 -4.31
C MET A 301 -5.02 -1.39 -5.22
N PRO A 302 -3.91 -0.76 -4.75
CA PRO A 302 -3.09 0.12 -5.59
C PRO A 302 -2.49 -0.56 -6.82
N GLY A 303 -2.29 -1.88 -6.81
CA GLY A 303 -1.84 -2.66 -7.98
C GLY A 303 -2.78 -2.60 -9.18
N GLY A 304 -4.07 -2.37 -8.95
CA GLY A 304 -5.08 -2.23 -10.01
C GLY A 304 -5.04 -0.92 -10.79
N VAL A 305 -4.29 0.08 -10.32
CA VAL A 305 -4.09 1.36 -11.02
C VAL A 305 -2.59 1.69 -11.14
N PRO A 306 -1.82 0.83 -11.81
CA PRO A 306 -0.36 0.82 -11.76
C PRO A 306 0.26 2.13 -12.27
N ASN A 307 -0.35 2.79 -13.24
CA ASN A 307 0.15 4.07 -13.74
C ASN A 307 0.18 5.13 -12.62
N THR A 308 -0.94 5.33 -11.93
CA THR A 308 -1.01 6.29 -10.82
C THR A 308 -0.11 5.86 -9.65
N SER A 309 -0.19 4.60 -9.24
CA SER A 309 0.49 4.13 -8.02
C SER A 309 2.00 4.01 -8.18
N THR A 310 2.52 3.69 -9.37
CA THR A 310 3.97 3.67 -9.62
C THR A 310 4.56 5.07 -9.48
N TYR A 311 3.99 6.08 -10.15
CA TYR A 311 4.50 7.45 -10.05
C TYR A 311 4.37 7.99 -8.62
N ALA A 312 3.25 7.76 -7.95
CA ALA A 312 3.06 8.18 -6.56
C ALA A 312 4.10 7.55 -5.62
N LEU A 313 4.37 6.24 -5.80
CA LEU A 313 5.38 5.54 -5.01
C LEU A 313 6.79 6.04 -5.31
N ASN A 314 7.16 6.15 -6.59
CA ASN A 314 8.50 6.59 -7.00
C ASN A 314 8.83 8.00 -6.51
N ASN A 315 7.86 8.92 -6.53
CA ASN A 315 8.06 10.27 -5.98
C ASN A 315 8.45 10.25 -4.49
N ALA A 316 7.98 9.26 -3.74
CA ALA A 316 8.29 9.10 -2.33
C ALA A 316 9.59 8.30 -2.10
N THR A 317 9.83 7.24 -2.88
CA THR A 317 10.96 6.32 -2.66
C THR A 317 12.27 6.80 -3.25
N LEU A 318 12.24 7.56 -4.36
CA LEU A 318 13.44 8.02 -5.07
C LEU A 318 14.42 8.82 -4.19
N PRO A 319 14.00 9.80 -3.37
CA PRO A 319 14.94 10.54 -2.53
C PRO A 319 15.73 9.65 -1.58
N PHE A 320 15.11 8.61 -1.02
CA PHE A 320 15.78 7.65 -0.14
C PHE A 320 16.66 6.69 -0.93
N ALA A 321 16.21 6.25 -2.11
CA ALA A 321 17.03 5.42 -2.99
C ALA A 321 18.31 6.13 -3.44
N LEU A 322 18.23 7.41 -3.81
CA LEU A 322 19.39 8.26 -4.10
C LEU A 322 20.30 8.40 -2.88
N GLN A 323 19.74 8.64 -1.69
CA GLN A 323 20.53 8.75 -0.47
C GLN A 323 21.32 7.45 -0.19
N ILE A 324 20.70 6.28 -0.42
CA ILE A 324 21.34 4.98 -0.27
C ILE A 324 22.42 4.80 -1.34
N ALA A 325 22.14 5.17 -2.59
CA ALA A 325 23.06 4.99 -3.71
C ALA A 325 24.28 5.92 -3.63
N ASP A 326 24.09 7.20 -3.29
CA ASP A 326 25.13 8.23 -3.23
C ASP A 326 26.11 7.99 -2.07
N LYS A 327 25.58 7.68 -0.89
CA LYS A 327 26.38 7.54 0.35
C LYS A 327 26.84 6.12 0.67
N GLY A 328 26.24 5.13 0.01
CA GLY A 328 26.24 3.75 0.47
C GLY A 328 25.26 3.54 1.63
N TRP A 329 24.65 2.36 1.69
CA TRP A 329 23.58 2.07 2.64
C TRP A 329 23.97 2.27 4.12
N ARG A 330 25.21 1.90 4.52
CA ARG A 330 25.66 2.05 5.92
C ARG A 330 25.63 3.52 6.34
N GLN A 331 26.24 4.40 5.56
CA GLN A 331 26.30 5.82 5.87
C GLN A 331 24.91 6.47 5.78
N ALA A 332 24.12 6.12 4.79
CA ALA A 332 22.75 6.62 4.65
C ALA A 332 21.88 6.31 5.88
N LEU A 333 21.99 5.07 6.40
CA LEU A 333 21.24 4.64 7.57
C LEU A 333 21.83 5.19 8.89
N GLN A 334 23.12 5.47 8.96
CA GLN A 334 23.73 6.17 10.09
C GLN A 334 23.25 7.63 10.17
N ASP A 335 23.21 8.33 9.05
CA ASP A 335 22.82 9.72 8.94
C ASP A 335 21.32 9.95 9.21
N SER A 336 20.48 8.95 8.95
CA SER A 336 19.03 9.07 9.05
C SER A 336 18.41 7.97 9.91
N GLU A 337 17.97 8.34 11.11
CA GLU A 337 17.19 7.45 11.98
C GLU A 337 15.93 6.94 11.27
N HIS A 338 15.26 7.81 10.53
CA HIS A 338 14.02 7.50 9.84
C HIS A 338 14.21 6.47 8.72
N LEU A 339 15.28 6.58 7.94
CA LEU A 339 15.63 5.58 6.92
C LEU A 339 16.13 4.29 7.59
N ARG A 340 16.89 4.41 8.70
CA ARG A 340 17.37 3.26 9.49
C ARG A 340 16.25 2.37 9.99
N ASN A 341 15.09 2.94 10.35
CA ASN A 341 13.91 2.19 10.73
C ASN A 341 13.38 1.29 9.59
N GLY A 342 13.79 1.58 8.34
CA GLY A 342 13.55 0.71 7.19
C GLY A 342 14.35 -0.59 7.19
N LEU A 343 15.48 -0.68 7.92
CA LEU A 343 16.29 -1.89 7.93
C LEU A 343 15.56 -3.00 8.68
N ASN A 344 15.15 -4.05 7.98
CA ASN A 344 14.42 -5.17 8.58
C ASN A 344 15.26 -6.43 8.73
N VAL A 345 16.14 -6.70 7.78
CA VAL A 345 17.07 -7.84 7.82
C VAL A 345 18.42 -7.40 7.25
N ALA A 346 19.51 -7.81 7.87
CA ALA A 346 20.85 -7.64 7.31
C ALA A 346 21.83 -8.70 7.86
N PHE A 347 22.61 -9.31 6.97
CA PHE A 347 23.63 -10.33 7.32
C PHE A 347 23.09 -11.43 8.25
N GLY A 348 21.91 -11.95 7.94
CA GLY A 348 21.27 -13.02 8.71
C GLY A 348 20.63 -12.60 10.03
N LYS A 349 20.56 -11.30 10.31
CA LYS A 349 20.00 -10.73 11.55
C LYS A 349 18.70 -9.99 11.28
N VAL A 350 17.69 -10.19 12.13
CA VAL A 350 16.42 -9.44 12.09
C VAL A 350 16.58 -8.17 12.92
N THR A 351 16.32 -7.02 12.31
CA THR A 351 16.50 -5.69 12.91
C THR A 351 15.19 -4.90 13.06
N CYS A 352 14.06 -5.46 12.65
CA CYS A 352 12.72 -4.93 12.92
C CYS A 352 12.15 -5.67 14.14
N ARG A 353 11.85 -4.93 15.21
CA ARG A 353 11.40 -5.52 16.49
C ARG A 353 10.08 -6.26 16.33
N GLU A 354 9.12 -5.67 15.64
CA GLU A 354 7.81 -6.25 15.41
C GLU A 354 7.91 -7.59 14.68
N VAL A 355 8.76 -7.67 13.66
CA VAL A 355 9.02 -8.91 12.91
C VAL A 355 9.71 -9.96 13.80
N ALA A 356 10.69 -9.55 14.61
CA ALA A 356 11.39 -10.45 15.53
C ALA A 356 10.44 -11.03 16.57
N ASP A 357 9.57 -10.19 17.16
CA ASP A 357 8.61 -10.60 18.19
C ASP A 357 7.53 -11.55 17.61
N ASP A 358 6.99 -11.25 16.42
CA ASP A 358 5.95 -12.04 15.77
C ASP A 358 6.47 -13.42 15.30
N LEU A 359 7.65 -13.43 14.69
CA LEU A 359 8.23 -14.64 14.09
C LEU A 359 9.22 -15.39 15.00
N LYS A 360 9.42 -14.89 16.25
CA LYS A 360 10.29 -15.51 17.26
C LYS A 360 11.78 -15.58 16.85
N TYR A 361 12.24 -14.53 16.17
CA TYR A 361 13.67 -14.31 15.94
C TYR A 361 14.30 -13.50 17.07
N ASP A 362 15.64 -13.63 17.23
CA ASP A 362 16.39 -12.71 18.06
C ASP A 362 16.42 -11.33 17.40
N TYR A 363 16.00 -10.32 18.15
CA TYR A 363 16.10 -8.93 17.72
C TYR A 363 17.52 -8.41 17.82
N HIS A 364 18.01 -7.77 16.78
CA HIS A 364 19.30 -7.09 16.74
C HIS A 364 19.08 -5.58 16.51
N ASP A 365 19.71 -4.76 17.33
CA ASP A 365 19.67 -3.31 17.10
C ASP A 365 20.34 -2.93 15.76
N ALA A 366 19.66 -2.13 14.95
CA ALA A 366 20.15 -1.72 13.63
C ALA A 366 21.53 -1.01 13.70
N LEU A 367 21.76 -0.18 14.73
CA LEU A 367 23.06 0.49 14.90
C LEU A 367 24.18 -0.51 15.16
N SER A 368 23.91 -1.59 15.88
CA SER A 368 24.89 -2.65 16.10
C SER A 368 25.31 -3.36 14.81
N VAL A 369 24.35 -3.52 13.87
CA VAL A 369 24.61 -4.11 12.55
C VAL A 369 25.36 -3.15 11.63
N LEU A 370 25.13 -1.85 11.77
CA LEU A 370 25.84 -0.81 11.00
C LEU A 370 27.30 -0.64 11.45
N ALA A 371 27.62 -0.96 12.70
CA ALA A 371 28.97 -0.82 13.27
C ALA A 371 29.92 -1.97 12.95
N GLY A 372 29.40 -3.14 12.57
CA GLY A 372 30.18 -4.33 12.16
C GLY A 372 30.24 -4.45 10.66
#